data_cf8dd356a9ba144622ac10faa4a88d6c
#
_entry.id   cf8dd356a9ba144622ac10faa4a88d6c
#
_cell.length_a   1.000
_cell.length_b   1.000
_cell.length_c   1.000
_cell.angle_alpha   90.00
_cell.angle_beta   90.00
_cell.angle_gamma   90.00
#
_symmetry.space_group_name_H-M   'P 1'
#
loop_
_entity.id
_entity.type
_entity.pdbx_description
1 polymer ?
#
loop_
_entity_poly.entity_id
_entity_poly.type
_entity_poly.pdbx_seq_one_letter_code
_entity_poly.pdbx_strand_id
1 'polypeptide(L)'
;MPLSATHPGFPEMLITPVSAAVEPYRFESCTGDAADSSAQAVRAGVSDVRLEVFVGEQDVPFALEIDACDDLATTTHVLARGADGAPLAAGRILAGPEHPGLVHLGRLAVRRVCRGTGLGARMVAAIEDAAWRRAAVAQEDGGAAVTVMLSAQEQAMGFYARCGYAVVGGERYLDAGIWHRDMARTVLAPGRRPVR
;
A
#
# COMPACT_ATOMS: atom_id res chain seq x y z
N MET A 1 -41.60 54.00 -30.61
CA MET A 1 -40.28 54.15 -29.97
C MET A 1 -40.12 53.04 -28.95
N PRO A 2 -39.38 51.94 -29.20
CA PRO A 2 -39.13 50.97 -28.17
C PRO A 2 -37.85 51.34 -27.42
N LEU A 3 -37.92 51.29 -26.09
CA LEU A 3 -36.80 51.47 -25.14
C LEU A 3 -35.91 50.21 -25.13
N SER A 4 -34.65 50.39 -25.51
CA SER A 4 -33.61 49.39 -25.45
C SER A 4 -33.12 49.32 -24.02
N ALA A 5 -33.32 48.18 -23.35
CA ALA A 5 -32.74 47.90 -22.05
C ALA A 5 -31.40 47.16 -22.24
N THR A 6 -30.30 47.88 -22.04
CA THR A 6 -28.96 47.29 -21.94
C THR A 6 -28.80 46.61 -20.58
N HIS A 7 -28.64 45.27 -20.59
CA HIS A 7 -28.24 44.51 -19.41
C HIS A 7 -26.74 44.74 -19.14
N PRO A 8 -26.34 45.02 -17.90
CA PRO A 8 -24.92 45.04 -17.54
C PRO A 8 -24.39 43.60 -17.54
N GLY A 9 -23.35 43.37 -18.34
CA GLY A 9 -22.64 42.07 -18.39
C GLY A 9 -22.01 41.73 -17.02
N PHE A 10 -22.23 40.52 -16.57
CA PHE A 10 -21.49 39.98 -15.46
C PHE A 10 -20.02 39.80 -15.89
N PRO A 11 -19.05 40.14 -15.02
CA PRO A 11 -17.65 39.87 -15.33
C PRO A 11 -17.45 38.36 -15.41
N GLU A 12 -16.84 37.93 -16.51
CA GLU A 12 -16.43 36.55 -16.72
C GLU A 12 -15.44 36.17 -15.62
N MET A 13 -15.90 35.33 -14.67
CA MET A 13 -15.04 34.80 -13.63
C MET A 13 -14.05 33.83 -14.30
N LEU A 14 -12.81 34.29 -14.48
CA LEU A 14 -11.67 33.46 -14.85
C LEU A 14 -11.54 32.36 -13.79
N ILE A 15 -12.07 31.17 -14.09
CA ILE A 15 -11.81 29.97 -13.33
C ILE A 15 -10.36 29.62 -13.64
N THR A 16 -9.44 30.08 -12.79
CA THR A 16 -8.07 29.57 -12.79
C THR A 16 -8.15 28.04 -12.54
N PRO A 17 -7.58 27.22 -13.43
CA PRO A 17 -7.54 25.79 -13.17
C PRO A 17 -6.81 25.57 -11.83
N VAL A 18 -7.50 24.90 -10.88
CA VAL A 18 -6.87 24.43 -9.66
C VAL A 18 -5.69 23.57 -10.11
N SER A 19 -4.48 24.06 -9.86
CA SER A 19 -3.26 23.30 -10.10
C SER A 19 -3.45 21.95 -9.45
N ALA A 20 -3.37 20.88 -10.23
CA ALA A 20 -3.42 19.53 -9.69
C ALA A 20 -2.36 19.48 -8.59
N ALA A 21 -2.79 19.24 -7.34
CA ALA A 21 -1.88 19.17 -6.21
C ALA A 21 -0.84 18.09 -6.55
N VAL A 22 0.43 18.49 -6.64
CA VAL A 22 1.51 17.53 -6.87
C VAL A 22 1.43 16.52 -5.73
N GLU A 23 1.16 15.26 -6.08
CA GLU A 23 1.09 14.20 -5.09
C GLU A 23 2.44 14.14 -4.35
N PRO A 24 2.46 14.26 -3.01
CA PRO A 24 3.71 14.36 -2.25
C PRO A 24 4.51 13.05 -2.27
N TYR A 25 3.89 11.96 -2.73
CA TYR A 25 4.49 10.63 -2.75
C TYR A 25 4.30 9.96 -4.10
N ARG A 26 5.34 9.26 -4.57
CA ARG A 26 5.31 8.37 -5.72
C ARG A 26 5.41 6.93 -5.25
N PHE A 27 4.56 6.05 -5.79
CA PHE A 27 4.57 4.62 -5.47
C PHE A 27 5.14 3.84 -6.66
N GLU A 28 6.07 2.95 -6.36
CA GLU A 28 6.77 2.09 -7.32
C GLU A 28 6.63 0.64 -6.87
N SER A 29 6.64 -0.30 -7.81
CA SER A 29 6.62 -1.72 -7.47
C SER A 29 7.44 -2.53 -8.46
N CYS A 30 8.00 -3.65 -7.99
CA CYS A 30 8.66 -4.64 -8.83
C CYS A 30 8.45 -6.06 -8.27
N THR A 31 8.64 -7.08 -9.09
CA THR A 31 8.73 -8.46 -8.61
C THR A 31 10.11 -8.74 -8.02
N GLY A 32 10.19 -9.75 -7.15
CA GLY A 32 11.45 -10.10 -6.48
C GLY A 32 12.54 -10.53 -7.45
N ASP A 33 12.18 -11.26 -8.51
CA ASP A 33 13.08 -11.78 -9.54
C ASP A 33 13.44 -10.78 -10.66
N ALA A 34 12.83 -9.59 -10.69
CA ALA A 34 13.08 -8.61 -11.73
C ALA A 34 14.53 -8.10 -11.67
N ALA A 35 15.25 -8.16 -12.81
CA ALA A 35 16.69 -7.90 -12.87
C ALA A 35 17.05 -6.52 -13.47
N ASP A 36 16.08 -5.79 -14.00
CA ASP A 36 16.33 -4.47 -14.59
C ASP A 36 16.72 -3.42 -13.52
N SER A 37 17.35 -2.34 -13.98
CA SER A 37 17.88 -1.29 -13.09
C SER A 37 16.80 -0.58 -12.27
N SER A 38 15.58 -0.45 -12.81
CA SER A 38 14.46 0.15 -12.09
C SER A 38 14.03 -0.73 -10.93
N ALA A 39 13.86 -2.04 -11.16
CA ALA A 39 13.56 -3.00 -10.12
C ALA A 39 14.63 -3.07 -9.04
N GLN A 40 15.91 -3.03 -9.43
CA GLN A 40 17.03 -2.97 -8.48
C GLN A 40 16.95 -1.72 -7.60
N ALA A 41 16.64 -0.55 -8.19
CA ALA A 41 16.48 0.69 -7.43
C ALA A 41 15.28 0.65 -6.46
N VAL A 42 14.18 -0.01 -6.85
CA VAL A 42 13.02 -0.24 -5.97
C VAL A 42 13.44 -1.14 -4.80
N ARG A 43 14.06 -2.31 -5.06
CA ARG A 43 14.50 -3.23 -4.00
C ARG A 43 15.51 -2.59 -3.06
N ALA A 44 16.47 -1.82 -3.58
CA ALA A 44 17.41 -1.09 -2.74
C ALA A 44 16.70 -0.11 -1.79
N GLY A 45 15.73 0.66 -2.29
CA GLY A 45 14.94 1.56 -1.46
C GLY A 45 14.05 0.83 -0.45
N VAL A 46 13.49 -0.33 -0.82
CA VAL A 46 12.73 -1.20 0.10
C VAL A 46 13.62 -1.69 1.23
N SER A 47 14.81 -2.20 0.91
CA SER A 47 15.78 -2.68 1.91
C SER A 47 16.21 -1.56 2.86
N ASP A 48 16.47 -0.37 2.34
CA ASP A 48 16.88 0.80 3.13
C ASP A 48 15.82 1.16 4.20
N VAL A 49 14.54 1.24 3.81
CA VAL A 49 13.44 1.51 4.75
C VAL A 49 13.25 0.38 5.76
N ARG A 50 13.30 -0.87 5.32
CA ARG A 50 13.09 -2.04 6.19
C ARG A 50 14.20 -2.18 7.23
N LEU A 51 15.44 -1.99 6.84
CA LEU A 51 16.58 -2.05 7.76
C LEU A 51 16.53 -0.94 8.80
N GLU A 52 16.18 0.28 8.41
CA GLU A 52 16.02 1.37 9.38
C GLU A 52 14.90 1.05 10.39
N VAL A 53 13.73 0.60 9.91
CA VAL A 53 12.55 0.44 10.77
C VAL A 53 12.60 -0.86 11.56
N PHE A 54 12.89 -1.99 10.94
CA PHE A 54 12.82 -3.28 11.63
C PHE A 54 14.11 -3.58 12.41
N VAL A 55 15.27 -3.37 11.80
CA VAL A 55 16.53 -3.64 12.45
C VAL A 55 16.94 -2.50 13.37
N GLY A 56 16.89 -1.26 12.88
CA GLY A 56 17.37 -0.09 13.62
C GLY A 56 16.43 0.39 14.72
N GLU A 57 15.10 0.29 14.54
CA GLU A 57 14.15 0.81 15.54
C GLU A 57 13.47 -0.30 16.38
N GLN A 58 13.26 -1.51 15.81
CA GLN A 58 12.52 -2.60 16.47
C GLN A 58 13.45 -3.74 16.95
N ASP A 59 14.76 -3.61 16.76
CA ASP A 59 15.77 -4.61 17.15
C ASP A 59 15.54 -6.01 16.58
N VAL A 60 14.84 -6.12 15.43
CA VAL A 60 14.67 -7.38 14.71
C VAL A 60 16.05 -7.82 14.19
N PRO A 61 16.51 -9.05 14.49
CA PRO A 61 17.77 -9.53 13.97
C PRO A 61 17.81 -9.46 12.43
N PHE A 62 18.90 -8.93 11.88
CA PHE A 62 19.10 -8.78 10.44
C PHE A 62 18.81 -10.08 9.65
N ALA A 63 19.23 -11.24 10.19
CA ALA A 63 19.00 -12.54 9.57
C ALA A 63 17.52 -12.97 9.51
N LEU A 64 16.64 -12.34 10.30
CA LEU A 64 15.19 -12.58 10.27
C LEU A 64 14.46 -11.55 9.38
N GLU A 65 15.10 -10.43 9.09
CA GLU A 65 14.48 -9.38 8.26
C GLU A 65 14.61 -9.69 6.76
N ILE A 66 15.74 -10.19 6.32
CA ILE A 66 16.00 -10.58 4.92
C ILE A 66 15.78 -12.08 4.78
N ASP A 67 14.89 -12.49 3.92
CA ASP A 67 14.57 -13.88 3.66
C ASP A 67 14.56 -14.19 2.15
N ALA A 68 14.67 -15.48 1.81
CA ALA A 68 14.71 -15.95 0.41
C ALA A 68 13.42 -15.63 -0.39
N CYS A 69 12.32 -15.28 0.29
CA CYS A 69 11.10 -14.87 -0.39
C CYS A 69 11.26 -13.53 -1.11
N ASP A 70 12.24 -12.71 -0.70
CA ASP A 70 12.44 -11.39 -1.31
C ASP A 70 12.82 -11.46 -2.80
N ASP A 71 13.44 -12.56 -3.24
CA ASP A 71 13.91 -12.74 -4.61
C ASP A 71 12.96 -13.58 -5.50
N LEU A 72 11.80 -13.99 -4.98
CA LEU A 72 10.87 -14.83 -5.73
C LEU A 72 10.03 -14.03 -6.73
N ALA A 73 9.72 -14.64 -7.89
CA ALA A 73 8.76 -14.11 -8.87
C ALA A 73 7.34 -13.91 -8.27
N THR A 74 7.00 -14.67 -7.23
CA THR A 74 5.72 -14.57 -6.50
C THR A 74 5.68 -13.43 -5.49
N THR A 75 6.81 -12.78 -5.25
CA THR A 75 6.92 -11.61 -4.38
C THR A 75 6.75 -10.32 -5.18
N THR A 76 6.02 -9.38 -4.62
CA THR A 76 5.96 -8.01 -5.13
C THR A 76 6.40 -7.05 -4.03
N HIS A 77 7.43 -6.28 -4.32
CA HIS A 77 7.87 -5.17 -3.48
C HIS A 77 7.15 -3.90 -3.87
N VAL A 78 6.74 -3.10 -2.89
CA VAL A 78 6.13 -1.78 -3.09
C VAL A 78 6.91 -0.75 -2.28
N LEU A 79 7.24 0.37 -2.92
CA LEU A 79 8.04 1.45 -2.35
C LEU A 79 7.31 2.78 -2.52
N ALA A 80 7.27 3.58 -1.47
CA ALA A 80 6.88 4.98 -1.54
C ALA A 80 8.11 5.87 -1.49
N ARG A 81 8.21 6.81 -2.44
CA ARG A 81 9.24 7.86 -2.46
C ARG A 81 8.65 9.25 -2.24
N GLY A 82 9.40 10.11 -1.61
CA GLY A 82 9.12 11.54 -1.56
C GLY A 82 9.37 12.25 -2.88
N ALA A 83 9.03 13.53 -2.95
CA ALA A 83 9.26 14.36 -4.13
C ALA A 83 10.74 14.50 -4.49
N ASP A 84 11.62 14.38 -3.49
CA ASP A 84 13.10 14.37 -3.62
C ASP A 84 13.66 13.00 -4.05
N GLY A 85 12.80 11.98 -4.22
CA GLY A 85 13.19 10.62 -4.54
C GLY A 85 13.60 9.76 -3.34
N ALA A 86 13.62 10.30 -2.12
CA ALA A 86 13.98 9.54 -0.92
C ALA A 86 12.99 8.39 -0.66
N PRO A 87 13.45 7.17 -0.31
CA PRO A 87 12.59 6.07 0.11
C PRO A 87 11.98 6.37 1.48
N LEU A 88 10.65 6.30 1.62
CA LEU A 88 9.92 6.70 2.81
C LEU A 88 9.10 5.60 3.46
N ALA A 89 8.56 4.68 2.67
CA ALA A 89 7.82 3.53 3.15
C ALA A 89 7.98 2.34 2.21
N ALA A 90 7.93 1.15 2.76
CA ALA A 90 8.05 -0.11 2.03
C ALA A 90 6.98 -1.11 2.45
N GLY A 91 6.69 -2.07 1.59
CA GLY A 91 5.86 -3.22 1.88
C GLY A 91 6.08 -4.34 0.89
N ARG A 92 5.68 -5.56 1.27
CA ARG A 92 5.86 -6.77 0.49
C ARG A 92 4.55 -7.53 0.38
N ILE A 93 4.27 -8.06 -0.80
CA ILE A 93 3.17 -9.00 -1.06
C ILE A 93 3.79 -10.34 -1.42
N LEU A 94 3.31 -11.40 -0.80
CA LEU A 94 3.58 -12.79 -1.18
C LEU A 94 2.31 -13.37 -1.79
N ALA A 95 2.38 -13.83 -3.03
CA ALA A 95 1.29 -14.47 -3.76
C ALA A 95 1.72 -15.87 -4.18
N GLY A 96 1.06 -16.91 -3.66
CA GLY A 96 1.34 -18.31 -4.01
C GLY A 96 0.32 -18.86 -5.00
N PRO A 97 0.74 -19.78 -5.90
CA PRO A 97 -0.18 -20.43 -6.83
C PRO A 97 -1.18 -21.37 -6.14
N GLU A 98 -0.88 -21.82 -4.92
CA GLU A 98 -1.71 -22.75 -4.13
C GLU A 98 -3.01 -22.10 -3.65
N HIS A 99 -3.04 -20.78 -3.54
CA HIS A 99 -4.19 -20.03 -3.05
C HIS A 99 -4.51 -18.85 -3.99
N PRO A 100 -5.09 -19.12 -5.19
CA PRO A 100 -5.50 -18.05 -6.10
C PRO A 100 -6.46 -17.07 -5.42
N GLY A 101 -6.24 -15.78 -5.62
CA GLY A 101 -7.06 -14.74 -4.99
C GLY A 101 -6.71 -14.41 -3.53
N LEU A 102 -5.68 -15.05 -2.96
CA LEU A 102 -5.16 -14.75 -1.62
C LEU A 102 -3.71 -14.29 -1.72
N VAL A 103 -3.40 -13.19 -1.05
CA VAL A 103 -2.03 -12.68 -0.91
C VAL A 103 -1.73 -12.33 0.54
N HIS A 104 -0.45 -12.42 0.92
CA HIS A 104 0.02 -12.02 2.23
C HIS A 104 0.79 -10.70 2.14
N LEU A 105 0.26 -9.66 2.79
CA LEU A 105 0.95 -8.41 3.03
C LEU A 105 1.89 -8.58 4.23
N GLY A 106 3.15 -8.29 4.02
CA GLY A 106 4.16 -8.28 5.08
C GLY A 106 5.15 -7.13 4.91
N ARG A 107 6.05 -6.99 5.86
CA ARG A 107 7.17 -6.03 5.82
C ARG A 107 6.72 -4.59 5.58
N LEU A 108 5.51 -4.20 6.05
CA LEU A 108 5.04 -2.81 5.98
C LEU A 108 5.83 -1.96 6.97
N ALA A 109 6.61 -1.05 6.44
CA ALA A 109 7.46 -0.13 7.19
C ALA A 109 7.24 1.32 6.72
N VAL A 110 7.19 2.26 7.65
CA VAL A 110 7.12 3.70 7.38
C VAL A 110 8.16 4.39 8.24
N ARG A 111 9.07 5.14 7.62
CA ARG A 111 10.08 5.91 8.33
C ARG A 111 9.45 6.83 9.37
N ARG A 112 10.08 6.95 10.53
CA ARG A 112 9.56 7.69 11.69
C ARG A 112 9.12 9.10 11.34
N VAL A 113 9.89 9.81 10.54
CA VAL A 113 9.62 11.19 10.11
C VAL A 113 8.33 11.35 9.29
N CYS A 114 7.82 10.26 8.71
CA CYS A 114 6.61 10.25 7.89
C CYS A 114 5.40 9.62 8.61
N ARG A 115 5.55 9.18 9.87
CA ARG A 115 4.41 8.63 10.64
C ARG A 115 3.46 9.75 11.05
N GLY A 116 2.17 9.44 11.11
CA GLY A 116 1.12 10.43 11.39
C GLY A 116 0.71 11.33 10.21
N THR A 117 1.41 11.26 9.07
CA THR A 117 1.11 12.07 7.86
C THR A 117 0.06 11.45 6.93
N GLY A 118 -0.43 10.23 7.25
CA GLY A 118 -1.31 9.47 6.36
C GLY A 118 -0.57 8.57 5.36
N LEU A 119 0.78 8.65 5.26
CA LEU A 119 1.56 7.85 4.31
C LEU A 119 1.33 6.34 4.49
N GLY A 120 1.22 5.85 5.74
CA GLY A 120 0.95 4.44 6.00
C GLY A 120 -0.35 3.93 5.35
N ALA A 121 -1.44 4.68 5.45
CA ALA A 121 -2.71 4.32 4.81
C ALA A 121 -2.63 4.36 3.28
N ARG A 122 -1.91 5.33 2.71
CA ARG A 122 -1.65 5.41 1.27
C ARG A 122 -0.78 4.25 0.80
N MET A 123 0.19 3.83 1.62
CA MET A 123 1.03 2.67 1.34
C MET A 123 0.19 1.38 1.32
N VAL A 124 -0.73 1.19 2.28
CA VAL A 124 -1.67 0.05 2.26
C VAL A 124 -2.50 0.07 0.97
N ALA A 125 -3.04 1.23 0.58
CA ALA A 125 -3.83 1.34 -0.66
C ALA A 125 -2.99 1.00 -1.92
N ALA A 126 -1.73 1.45 -1.99
CA ALA A 126 -0.83 1.12 -3.09
C ALA A 126 -0.49 -0.38 -3.14
N ILE A 127 -0.33 -1.01 -1.97
CA ILE A 127 -0.12 -2.45 -1.84
C ILE A 127 -1.38 -3.22 -2.28
N GLU A 128 -2.56 -2.79 -1.86
CA GLU A 128 -3.84 -3.40 -2.26
C GLU A 128 -4.06 -3.33 -3.78
N ASP A 129 -3.71 -2.19 -4.39
CA ASP A 129 -3.76 -2.01 -5.83
C ASP A 129 -2.76 -2.94 -6.57
N ALA A 130 -1.53 -3.08 -6.05
CA ALA A 130 -0.56 -4.04 -6.57
C ALA A 130 -1.03 -5.49 -6.40
N ALA A 131 -1.61 -5.82 -5.25
CA ALA A 131 -2.18 -7.13 -4.96
C ALA A 131 -3.32 -7.48 -5.92
N TRP A 132 -4.23 -6.52 -6.16
CA TRP A 132 -5.34 -6.70 -7.09
C TRP A 132 -4.86 -6.95 -8.52
N ARG A 133 -3.91 -6.15 -9.02
CA ARG A 133 -3.33 -6.37 -10.35
C ARG A 133 -2.62 -7.72 -10.49
N ARG A 134 -2.03 -8.20 -9.40
CA ARG A 134 -1.21 -9.41 -9.39
C ARG A 134 -2.01 -10.69 -9.25
N ALA A 135 -3.06 -10.69 -8.45
CA ALA A 135 -3.67 -11.90 -7.93
C ALA A 135 -5.21 -11.88 -7.88
N ALA A 136 -5.89 -10.84 -8.41
CA ALA A 136 -7.34 -10.83 -8.42
C ALA A 136 -7.88 -11.98 -9.27
N VAL A 137 -8.91 -12.66 -8.75
CA VAL A 137 -9.62 -13.74 -9.42
C VAL A 137 -11.06 -13.34 -9.70
N ALA A 138 -11.61 -13.89 -10.79
CA ALA A 138 -13.01 -13.67 -11.15
C ALA A 138 -13.94 -14.19 -10.05
N GLN A 139 -15.02 -13.44 -9.80
CA GLN A 139 -16.09 -13.80 -8.88
C GLN A 139 -17.35 -14.19 -9.65
N GLU A 140 -18.26 -14.93 -9.01
CA GLU A 140 -19.52 -15.38 -9.62
C GLU A 140 -20.43 -14.24 -10.10
N ASP A 141 -20.33 -13.06 -9.48
CA ASP A 141 -21.06 -11.84 -9.84
C ASP A 141 -20.48 -11.10 -11.05
N GLY A 142 -19.44 -11.65 -11.70
CA GLY A 142 -18.74 -11.07 -12.84
C GLY A 142 -17.72 -10.01 -12.47
N GLY A 143 -17.49 -9.76 -11.18
CA GLY A 143 -16.40 -8.91 -10.68
C GLY A 143 -15.09 -9.67 -10.58
N ALA A 144 -14.07 -8.99 -10.02
CA ALA A 144 -12.83 -9.63 -9.60
C ALA A 144 -12.48 -9.15 -8.19
N ALA A 145 -11.84 -10.02 -7.41
CA ALA A 145 -11.44 -9.72 -6.04
C ALA A 145 -10.11 -10.38 -5.68
N VAL A 146 -9.43 -9.81 -4.70
CA VAL A 146 -8.28 -10.41 -4.02
C VAL A 146 -8.46 -10.24 -2.51
N THR A 147 -8.17 -11.28 -1.75
CA THR A 147 -8.10 -11.19 -0.29
C THR A 147 -6.66 -10.90 0.10
N VAL A 148 -6.46 -9.80 0.80
CA VAL A 148 -5.17 -9.42 1.39
C VAL A 148 -5.21 -9.81 2.86
N MET A 149 -4.34 -10.72 3.27
CA MET A 149 -4.15 -11.16 4.65
C MET A 149 -2.82 -10.63 5.18
N LEU A 150 -2.74 -10.38 6.48
CA LEU A 150 -1.53 -9.93 7.14
C LEU A 150 -1.50 -10.37 8.61
N SER A 151 -0.30 -10.53 9.14
CA SER A 151 -0.06 -10.73 10.56
C SER A 151 0.23 -9.38 11.21
N ALA A 152 -0.77 -8.82 11.88
CA ALA A 152 -0.66 -7.51 12.51
C ALA A 152 -0.03 -7.62 13.91
N GLN A 153 1.02 -6.84 14.17
CA GLN A 153 1.44 -6.57 15.54
C GLN A 153 0.26 -5.98 16.32
N GLU A 154 0.01 -6.40 17.56
CA GLU A 154 -1.15 -5.95 18.35
C GLU A 154 -1.26 -4.43 18.41
N GLN A 155 -0.15 -3.73 18.54
CA GLN A 155 -0.09 -2.26 18.54
C GLN A 155 -0.50 -1.61 17.20
N ALA A 156 -0.40 -2.35 16.09
CA ALA A 156 -0.74 -1.88 14.76
C ALA A 156 -2.17 -2.24 14.32
N MET A 157 -2.88 -3.10 15.06
CA MET A 157 -4.23 -3.57 14.70
C MET A 157 -5.21 -2.42 14.48
N GLY A 158 -5.17 -1.39 15.36
CA GLY A 158 -6.03 -0.22 15.19
C GLY A 158 -5.77 0.57 13.91
N PHE A 159 -4.53 0.58 13.43
CA PHE A 159 -4.20 1.17 12.13
C PHE A 159 -4.80 0.35 10.98
N TYR A 160 -4.63 -0.97 10.97
CA TYR A 160 -5.19 -1.82 9.93
C TYR A 160 -6.72 -1.85 9.95
N ALA A 161 -7.35 -1.80 11.13
CA ALA A 161 -8.81 -1.67 11.24
C ALA A 161 -9.33 -0.40 10.57
N ARG A 162 -8.63 0.74 10.70
CA ARG A 162 -8.98 1.97 9.97
C ARG A 162 -8.75 1.87 8.47
N CYS A 163 -7.86 0.99 8.02
CA CYS A 163 -7.68 0.65 6.60
C CYS A 163 -8.73 -0.36 6.09
N GLY A 164 -9.65 -0.83 6.96
CA GLY A 164 -10.74 -1.73 6.58
C GLY A 164 -10.43 -3.22 6.75
N TYR A 165 -9.35 -3.57 7.44
CA TYR A 165 -9.03 -4.95 7.79
C TYR A 165 -9.80 -5.38 9.04
N ALA A 166 -10.23 -6.62 9.04
CA ALA A 166 -10.86 -7.27 10.19
C ALA A 166 -9.99 -8.43 10.67
N VAL A 167 -10.06 -8.72 11.97
CA VAL A 167 -9.40 -9.90 12.54
C VAL A 167 -10.03 -11.15 11.93
N VAL A 168 -9.18 -12.07 11.50
CA VAL A 168 -9.55 -13.39 11.00
C VAL A 168 -8.79 -14.46 11.76
N GLY A 169 -9.40 -15.65 11.89
CA GLY A 169 -8.76 -16.76 12.58
C GLY A 169 -8.76 -16.63 14.11
N GLY A 170 -7.89 -17.38 14.73
CA GLY A 170 -7.92 -17.75 16.14
C GLY A 170 -7.27 -16.76 17.11
N GLU A 171 -6.45 -17.33 18.00
CA GLU A 171 -5.79 -16.59 19.06
C GLU A 171 -4.58 -15.81 18.56
N ARG A 172 -4.09 -14.89 19.41
CA ARG A 172 -2.82 -14.21 19.18
C ARG A 172 -1.65 -15.18 19.30
N TYR A 173 -0.57 -14.88 18.63
CA TYR A 173 0.65 -15.67 18.67
C TYR A 173 1.89 -14.78 18.71
N LEU A 174 3.02 -15.34 19.16
CA LEU A 174 4.32 -14.66 19.19
C LEU A 174 5.06 -14.90 17.87
N ASP A 175 5.52 -13.84 17.24
CA ASP A 175 6.48 -13.87 16.16
C ASP A 175 7.61 -12.87 16.45
N ALA A 176 8.85 -13.34 16.43
CA ALA A 176 10.05 -12.58 16.84
C ALA A 176 9.89 -11.86 18.20
N GLY A 177 9.17 -12.48 19.16
CA GLY A 177 8.93 -11.92 20.49
C GLY A 177 7.84 -10.84 20.56
N ILE A 178 7.15 -10.54 19.47
CA ILE A 178 6.07 -9.56 19.39
C ILE A 178 4.73 -10.28 19.20
N TRP A 179 3.69 -9.85 19.94
CA TRP A 179 2.35 -10.41 19.79
C TRP A 179 1.70 -9.97 18.46
N HIS A 180 1.17 -10.96 17.72
CA HIS A 180 0.50 -10.78 16.44
C HIS A 180 -0.90 -11.38 16.45
N ARG A 181 -1.76 -10.85 15.55
CA ARG A 181 -3.03 -11.45 15.12
C ARG A 181 -3.20 -11.32 13.63
N ASP A 182 -3.84 -12.32 13.04
CA ASP A 182 -4.13 -12.27 11.62
C ASP A 182 -5.33 -11.36 11.34
N MET A 183 -5.17 -10.52 10.33
CA MET A 183 -6.22 -9.65 9.82
C MET A 183 -6.31 -9.80 8.30
N ALA A 184 -7.51 -9.64 7.76
CA ALA A 184 -7.73 -9.71 6.32
C ALA A 184 -8.74 -8.67 5.83
N ARG A 185 -8.63 -8.37 4.55
CA ARG A 185 -9.56 -7.54 3.80
C ARG A 185 -9.69 -8.08 2.38
N THR A 186 -10.93 -8.18 1.88
CA THR A 186 -11.19 -8.44 0.46
C THR A 186 -11.25 -7.13 -0.29
N VAL A 187 -10.39 -6.99 -1.30
CA VAL A 187 -10.29 -5.83 -2.19
C VAL A 187 -11.03 -6.17 -3.48
N LEU A 188 -12.07 -5.42 -3.76
CA LEU A 188 -12.77 -5.43 -5.04
C LEU A 188 -12.03 -4.52 -6.03
N ALA A 189 -12.46 -4.48 -7.30
CA ALA A 189 -11.83 -3.66 -8.33
C ALA A 189 -11.50 -2.24 -7.83
N PRO A 190 -10.33 -1.67 -8.21
CA PRO A 190 -9.95 -0.33 -7.81
C PRO A 190 -11.05 0.68 -8.14
N GLY A 191 -11.47 1.47 -7.16
CA GLY A 191 -12.53 2.46 -7.31
C GLY A 191 -13.94 2.00 -6.92
N ARG A 192 -14.20 0.72 -6.67
CA ARG A 192 -15.46 0.27 -6.05
C ARG A 192 -15.34 0.28 -4.53
N ARG A 193 -16.00 1.22 -3.89
CA ARG A 193 -16.28 1.13 -2.45
C ARG A 193 -17.24 -0.04 -2.22
N PRO A 194 -17.05 -0.87 -1.17
CA PRO A 194 -18.07 -1.84 -0.80
C PRO A 194 -19.39 -1.09 -0.55
N VAL A 195 -20.46 -1.57 -1.15
CA VAL A 195 -21.82 -1.12 -0.82
C VAL A 195 -22.06 -1.57 0.62
N ARG A 196 -22.35 -0.60 1.51
CA ARG A 196 -22.71 -0.87 2.90
C ARG A 196 -24.10 -1.49 2.96
#